data_bf718ef96cbb2ce181919d0e10e908a7
#
_entry.id   bf718ef96cbb2ce181919d0e10e908a7
#
_cell.length_a   1.000
_cell.length_b   1.000
_cell.length_c   1.000
_cell.angle_alpha   90.00
_cell.angle_beta   90.00
_cell.angle_gamma   90.00
#
_symmetry.space_group_name_H-M   'P 1'
#
loop_
_entity.id
_entity.type
_entity.pdbx_description
1 polymer ?
#
loop_
_entity_poly.entity_id
_entity_poly.type
_entity_poly.pdbx_seq_one_letter_code
_entity_poly.pdbx_strand_id
1 'polypeptide(L)'
;KMLNDLVQIINALSSRLEQVKTEEDLKKLQVELLGKKGAITQASKSLGKLSAEERPAAGKAINEMKQKAAAQIETRREMLEKLAQARRFEAERVDVTLPPRRRQMGKMHPLTKVYLEIRDIFLDMGFEIVDGPEVELDKYNFEMLNIPKDHPARDMQDTFFVSDDVVLRTHTSPAQVRTMLKCEPPIKMICPGRVYRCDDLDATHSPVFNQIEGLVVDKNISFADLKGTL
;
A
#
# COMPACT_ATOMS: atom_id res chain seq x y z
N LYS A 1 -35.53 39.84 -40.78
CA LYS A 1 -34.75 40.52 -39.71
C LYS A 1 -34.04 39.53 -38.81
N MET A 2 -34.75 38.59 -38.16
CA MET A 2 -34.20 37.58 -37.24
C MET A 2 -33.15 36.63 -37.85
N LEU A 3 -33.34 36.15 -39.09
CA LEU A 3 -32.36 35.29 -39.77
C LEU A 3 -31.07 36.07 -40.08
N ASN A 4 -31.18 37.35 -40.48
CA ASN A 4 -30.01 38.21 -40.72
C ASN A 4 -29.20 38.46 -39.42
N ASP A 5 -29.88 38.65 -38.29
CA ASP A 5 -29.22 38.83 -37.00
C ASP A 5 -28.45 37.55 -36.58
N LEU A 6 -29.01 36.34 -36.83
CA LEU A 6 -28.32 35.08 -36.58
C LEU A 6 -27.11 34.87 -37.51
N VAL A 7 -27.22 35.24 -38.79
CA VAL A 7 -26.10 35.18 -39.73
C VAL A 7 -24.95 36.06 -39.25
N GLN A 8 -25.24 37.26 -38.76
CA GLN A 8 -24.25 38.17 -38.20
C GLN A 8 -23.58 37.58 -36.94
N ILE A 9 -24.34 36.97 -36.04
CA ILE A 9 -23.82 36.30 -34.84
C ILE A 9 -22.89 35.16 -35.23
N ILE A 10 -23.23 34.32 -36.21
CA ILE A 10 -22.38 33.22 -36.66
C ILE A 10 -21.14 33.69 -37.39
N ASN A 11 -21.27 34.75 -38.23
CA ASN A 11 -20.10 35.32 -38.88
C ASN A 11 -19.10 35.94 -37.87
N ALA A 12 -19.61 36.50 -36.77
CA ALA A 12 -18.79 37.02 -35.70
C ALA A 12 -18.26 35.90 -34.76
N LEU A 13 -18.81 34.69 -34.86
CA LEU A 13 -18.43 33.58 -33.95
C LEU A 13 -16.97 33.20 -34.10
N SER A 14 -16.43 33.12 -35.30
CA SER A 14 -15.02 32.78 -35.55
C SER A 14 -14.09 33.77 -34.85
N SER A 15 -14.32 35.07 -34.97
CA SER A 15 -13.52 36.07 -34.28
C SER A 15 -13.66 36.02 -32.75
N ARG A 16 -14.86 35.72 -32.25
CA ARG A 16 -15.10 35.53 -30.80
C ARG A 16 -14.40 34.28 -30.28
N LEU A 17 -14.40 33.18 -31.03
CA LEU A 17 -13.70 31.93 -30.65
C LEU A 17 -12.18 32.11 -30.62
N GLU A 18 -11.61 32.93 -31.50
CA GLU A 18 -10.18 33.25 -31.47
C GLU A 18 -9.76 33.97 -30.19
N GLN A 19 -10.63 34.81 -29.64
CA GLN A 19 -10.40 35.56 -28.42
C GLN A 19 -10.53 34.69 -27.15
N VAL A 20 -11.20 33.53 -27.23
CA VAL A 20 -11.36 32.59 -26.10
C VAL A 20 -10.02 31.92 -25.81
N LYS A 21 -9.49 32.14 -24.61
CA LYS A 21 -8.21 31.60 -24.16
C LYS A 21 -8.35 30.47 -23.11
N THR A 22 -9.53 30.36 -22.49
CA THR A 22 -9.78 29.39 -21.44
C THR A 22 -11.00 28.52 -21.75
N GLU A 23 -11.05 27.32 -21.19
CA GLU A 23 -12.20 26.43 -21.33
C GLU A 23 -13.47 27.01 -20.68
N GLU A 24 -13.30 27.77 -19.60
CA GLU A 24 -14.42 28.45 -18.92
C GLU A 24 -15.07 29.49 -19.82
N ASP A 25 -14.26 30.29 -20.54
CA ASP A 25 -14.78 31.29 -21.47
C ASP A 25 -15.46 30.60 -22.66
N LEU A 26 -14.94 29.46 -23.10
CA LEU A 26 -15.58 28.65 -24.14
C LEU A 26 -16.95 28.15 -23.68
N LYS A 27 -17.06 27.66 -22.45
CA LYS A 27 -18.35 27.23 -21.86
C LYS A 27 -19.34 28.38 -21.75
N LYS A 28 -18.91 29.57 -21.34
CA LYS A 28 -19.76 30.78 -21.32
C LYS A 28 -20.30 31.10 -22.70
N LEU A 29 -19.44 31.13 -23.73
CA LEU A 29 -19.83 31.37 -25.11
C LEU A 29 -20.78 30.28 -25.64
N GLN A 30 -20.55 29.02 -25.32
CA GLN A 30 -21.42 27.92 -25.68
C GLN A 30 -22.82 28.07 -25.06
N VAL A 31 -22.90 28.46 -23.78
CA VAL A 31 -24.19 28.71 -23.10
C VAL A 31 -24.91 29.92 -23.67
N GLU A 32 -24.18 30.97 -24.02
CA GLU A 32 -24.75 32.18 -24.66
C GLU A 32 -25.40 31.87 -26.02
N LEU A 33 -24.81 30.96 -26.81
CA LEU A 33 -25.30 30.64 -28.15
C LEU A 33 -26.29 29.47 -28.18
N LEU A 34 -25.94 28.37 -27.51
CA LEU A 34 -26.63 27.07 -27.57
C LEU A 34 -27.40 26.72 -26.30
N GLY A 35 -27.26 27.47 -25.21
CA GLY A 35 -27.93 27.24 -23.95
C GLY A 35 -29.47 27.37 -24.04
N LYS A 36 -30.20 27.05 -23.00
CA LYS A 36 -31.67 27.11 -22.94
C LYS A 36 -32.25 28.51 -23.28
N LYS A 37 -31.51 29.57 -22.98
CA LYS A 37 -31.80 30.97 -23.29
C LYS A 37 -30.89 31.54 -24.38
N GLY A 38 -30.10 30.68 -25.06
CA GLY A 38 -29.13 31.11 -26.05
C GLY A 38 -29.77 31.62 -27.35
N ALA A 39 -29.04 32.48 -28.07
CA ALA A 39 -29.54 33.17 -29.25
C ALA A 39 -30.12 32.23 -30.31
N ILE A 40 -29.44 31.12 -30.61
CA ILE A 40 -29.90 30.10 -31.57
C ILE A 40 -31.15 29.36 -31.06
N THR A 41 -31.19 29.05 -29.75
CA THR A 41 -32.34 28.35 -29.15
C THR A 41 -33.57 29.25 -29.10
N GLN A 42 -33.39 30.53 -28.82
CA GLN A 42 -34.52 31.48 -28.86
C GLN A 42 -35.05 31.69 -30.30
N ALA A 43 -34.16 31.72 -31.27
CA ALA A 43 -34.54 31.78 -32.68
C ALA A 43 -35.34 30.51 -33.09
N SER A 44 -34.94 29.34 -32.65
CA SER A 44 -35.71 28.11 -32.88
C SER A 44 -37.13 28.14 -32.26
N LYS A 45 -37.27 28.74 -31.08
CA LYS A 45 -38.61 28.87 -30.42
C LYS A 45 -39.51 29.88 -31.16
N SER A 46 -38.92 30.90 -31.79
CA SER A 46 -39.70 31.90 -32.52
C SER A 46 -40.15 31.45 -33.92
N LEU A 47 -39.69 30.28 -34.44
CA LEU A 47 -40.22 29.63 -35.64
C LEU A 47 -41.74 29.40 -35.59
N GLY A 48 -42.29 29.20 -34.38
CA GLY A 48 -43.73 29.05 -34.19
C GLY A 48 -44.56 30.26 -34.62
N LYS A 49 -43.95 31.45 -34.80
CA LYS A 49 -44.61 32.69 -35.19
C LYS A 49 -44.59 32.95 -36.70
N LEU A 50 -43.91 32.09 -37.48
CA LEU A 50 -43.80 32.23 -38.96
C LEU A 50 -44.96 31.49 -39.66
N SER A 51 -45.23 31.87 -40.91
CA SER A 51 -46.21 31.22 -41.77
C SER A 51 -45.88 29.75 -42.04
N ALA A 52 -46.90 28.92 -42.36
CA ALA A 52 -46.70 27.49 -42.59
C ALA A 52 -45.73 27.18 -43.74
N GLU A 53 -45.65 28.07 -44.73
CA GLU A 53 -44.78 27.93 -45.92
C GLU A 53 -43.32 28.30 -45.64
N GLU A 54 -43.05 29.26 -44.75
CA GLU A 54 -41.70 29.73 -44.44
C GLU A 54 -41.00 28.91 -43.33
N ARG A 55 -41.78 28.20 -42.51
CA ARG A 55 -41.33 27.45 -41.36
C ARG A 55 -40.30 26.35 -41.69
N PRO A 56 -40.47 25.52 -42.76
CA PRO A 56 -39.51 24.47 -43.10
C PRO A 56 -38.14 25.02 -43.52
N ALA A 57 -38.12 26.09 -44.35
CA ALA A 57 -36.91 26.72 -44.84
C ALA A 57 -36.11 27.40 -43.70
N ALA A 58 -36.83 28.10 -42.82
CA ALA A 58 -36.22 28.76 -41.67
C ALA A 58 -35.70 27.72 -40.62
N GLY A 59 -36.46 26.62 -40.43
CA GLY A 59 -36.05 25.53 -39.56
C GLY A 59 -34.75 24.86 -40.02
N LYS A 60 -34.64 24.59 -41.34
CA LYS A 60 -33.43 24.02 -41.93
C LYS A 60 -32.23 24.94 -41.75
N ALA A 61 -32.39 26.23 -42.05
CA ALA A 61 -31.33 27.25 -41.90
C ALA A 61 -30.87 27.34 -40.44
N ILE A 62 -31.77 27.39 -39.47
CA ILE A 62 -31.41 27.44 -38.03
C ILE A 62 -30.66 26.17 -37.58
N ASN A 63 -31.08 24.99 -38.07
CA ASN A 63 -30.41 23.75 -37.74
C ASN A 63 -28.99 23.67 -38.32
N GLU A 64 -28.80 24.11 -39.57
CA GLU A 64 -27.49 24.22 -40.20
C GLU A 64 -26.57 25.19 -39.42
N MET A 65 -27.11 26.35 -39.01
CA MET A 65 -26.38 27.30 -38.18
C MET A 65 -26.00 26.72 -36.82
N LYS A 66 -26.90 25.98 -36.18
CA LYS A 66 -26.62 25.29 -34.91
C LYS A 66 -25.50 24.26 -35.06
N GLN A 67 -25.53 23.45 -36.11
CA GLN A 67 -24.50 22.47 -36.41
C GLN A 67 -23.14 23.13 -36.67
N LYS A 68 -23.10 24.20 -37.48
CA LYS A 68 -21.89 24.96 -37.75
C LYS A 68 -21.30 25.59 -36.48
N ALA A 69 -22.14 26.19 -35.62
CA ALA A 69 -21.69 26.77 -34.36
C ALA A 69 -21.16 25.69 -33.42
N ALA A 70 -21.84 24.56 -33.33
CA ALA A 70 -21.36 23.43 -32.49
C ALA A 70 -20.03 22.86 -32.97
N ALA A 71 -19.86 22.69 -34.29
CA ALA A 71 -18.62 22.20 -34.86
C ALA A 71 -17.44 23.15 -34.60
N GLN A 72 -17.63 24.47 -34.76
CA GLN A 72 -16.60 25.48 -34.52
C GLN A 72 -16.22 25.53 -33.03
N ILE A 73 -17.20 25.40 -32.12
CA ILE A 73 -16.93 25.36 -30.67
C ILE A 73 -16.13 24.10 -30.31
N GLU A 74 -16.47 22.94 -30.90
CA GLU A 74 -15.78 21.70 -30.67
C GLU A 74 -14.32 21.76 -31.17
N THR A 75 -14.09 22.24 -32.38
CA THR A 75 -12.74 22.46 -32.92
C THR A 75 -11.91 23.35 -31.98
N ARG A 76 -12.51 24.43 -31.47
CA ARG A 76 -11.81 25.32 -30.52
C ARG A 76 -11.52 24.64 -29.20
N ARG A 77 -12.42 23.78 -28.69
CA ARG A 77 -12.20 22.95 -27.48
C ARG A 77 -10.98 22.07 -27.65
N GLU A 78 -10.94 21.28 -28.73
CA GLU A 78 -9.79 20.42 -29.02
C GLU A 78 -8.46 21.19 -29.10
N MET A 79 -8.48 22.39 -29.70
CA MET A 79 -7.29 23.23 -29.74
C MET A 79 -6.84 23.70 -28.36
N LEU A 80 -7.79 24.12 -27.51
CA LEU A 80 -7.48 24.55 -26.14
C LEU A 80 -6.97 23.38 -25.26
N GLU A 81 -7.56 22.21 -25.42
CA GLU A 81 -7.11 20.99 -24.72
C GLU A 81 -5.67 20.61 -25.15
N LYS A 82 -5.38 20.61 -26.44
CA LYS A 82 -4.03 20.36 -26.96
C LYS A 82 -3.01 21.37 -26.43
N LEU A 83 -3.38 22.64 -26.39
CA LEU A 83 -2.52 23.70 -25.85
C LEU A 83 -2.30 23.55 -24.35
N ALA A 84 -3.34 23.19 -23.60
CA ALA A 84 -3.24 22.93 -22.17
C ALA A 84 -2.35 21.71 -21.89
N GLN A 85 -2.50 20.65 -22.67
CA GLN A 85 -1.67 19.45 -22.58
C GLN A 85 -0.20 19.74 -22.92
N ALA A 86 0.05 20.51 -23.98
CA ALA A 86 1.42 20.88 -24.34
C ALA A 86 2.11 21.73 -23.25
N ARG A 87 1.37 22.67 -22.64
CA ARG A 87 1.88 23.47 -21.52
C ARG A 87 2.17 22.61 -20.30
N ARG A 88 1.29 21.63 -20.03
CA ARG A 88 1.49 20.69 -18.94
C ARG A 88 2.74 19.82 -19.16
N PHE A 89 2.93 19.28 -20.36
CA PHE A 89 4.11 18.48 -20.68
C PHE A 89 5.41 19.28 -20.55
N GLU A 90 5.39 20.55 -20.97
CA GLU A 90 6.56 21.42 -20.81
C GLU A 90 6.84 21.75 -19.34
N ALA A 91 5.79 21.99 -18.55
CA ALA A 91 5.93 22.25 -17.10
C ALA A 91 6.36 21.02 -16.30
N GLU A 92 5.92 19.82 -16.71
CA GLU A 92 6.24 18.54 -16.07
C GLU A 92 7.51 17.90 -16.66
N ARG A 93 8.22 18.59 -17.56
CA ARG A 93 9.43 18.07 -18.19
C ARG A 93 10.50 17.79 -17.13
N VAL A 94 10.92 16.52 -17.04
CA VAL A 94 11.97 16.07 -16.13
C VAL A 94 13.24 15.82 -16.91
N ASP A 95 14.36 16.32 -16.42
CA ASP A 95 15.67 16.03 -16.98
C ASP A 95 16.07 14.59 -16.61
N VAL A 96 15.93 13.68 -17.55
CA VAL A 96 16.26 12.26 -17.39
C VAL A 96 17.78 11.98 -17.41
N THR A 97 18.61 13.00 -17.72
CA THR A 97 20.07 12.85 -17.70
C THR A 97 20.65 13.02 -16.30
N LEU A 98 19.86 13.58 -15.37
CA LEU A 98 20.29 13.69 -13.97
C LEU A 98 20.43 12.30 -13.34
N PRO A 99 21.53 12.05 -12.58
CA PRO A 99 21.69 10.77 -11.93
C PRO A 99 20.58 10.53 -10.92
N PRO A 100 20.04 9.29 -10.83
CA PRO A 100 19.01 8.97 -9.87
C PRO A 100 19.53 9.14 -8.44
N ARG A 101 18.66 9.53 -7.52
CA ARG A 101 19.00 9.48 -6.09
C ARG A 101 19.35 8.05 -5.73
N ARG A 102 20.60 7.80 -5.34
CA ARG A 102 21.02 6.48 -4.85
C ARG A 102 20.16 6.14 -3.63
N ARG A 103 19.38 5.08 -3.74
CA ARG A 103 18.74 4.51 -2.56
C ARG A 103 19.84 3.98 -1.65
N GLN A 104 19.91 4.48 -0.43
CA GLN A 104 20.77 3.85 0.58
C GLN A 104 20.21 2.46 0.82
N MET A 105 20.98 1.44 0.47
CA MET A 105 20.63 0.07 0.82
C MET A 105 20.65 -0.05 2.34
N GLY A 106 19.57 -0.57 2.89
CA GLY A 106 19.51 -0.88 4.32
C GLY A 106 20.60 -1.86 4.71
N LYS A 107 20.99 -1.84 5.97
CA LYS A 107 21.93 -2.80 6.56
C LYS A 107 21.14 -3.74 7.48
N MET A 108 21.62 -4.96 7.58
CA MET A 108 21.07 -5.95 8.51
C MET A 108 21.33 -5.53 9.95
N HIS A 109 20.32 -5.70 10.82
CA HIS A 109 20.48 -5.43 12.25
C HIS A 109 21.58 -6.32 12.85
N PRO A 110 22.41 -5.81 13.79
CA PRO A 110 23.50 -6.60 14.40
C PRO A 110 23.04 -7.94 15.00
N LEU A 111 21.94 -7.96 15.74
CA LEU A 111 21.38 -9.19 16.28
C LEU A 111 20.99 -10.22 15.20
N THR A 112 20.45 -9.76 14.06
CA THR A 112 20.15 -10.65 12.95
C THR A 112 21.40 -11.27 12.34
N LYS A 113 22.50 -10.53 12.26
CA LYS A 113 23.78 -11.06 11.79
C LYS A 113 24.31 -12.16 12.70
N VAL A 114 24.33 -11.90 14.01
CA VAL A 114 24.78 -12.86 15.02
C VAL A 114 23.88 -14.12 14.99
N TYR A 115 22.55 -13.92 14.90
CA TYR A 115 21.61 -15.04 14.76
C TYR A 115 21.92 -15.91 13.55
N LEU A 116 22.15 -15.30 12.39
CA LEU A 116 22.45 -16.05 11.16
C LEU A 116 23.79 -16.78 11.26
N GLU A 117 24.79 -16.15 11.85
CA GLU A 117 26.11 -16.76 12.06
C GLU A 117 26.02 -17.99 12.98
N ILE A 118 25.35 -17.88 14.13
CA ILE A 118 25.14 -19.01 15.05
C ILE A 118 24.34 -20.11 14.37
N ARG A 119 23.27 -19.75 13.66
CA ARG A 119 22.44 -20.69 12.91
C ARG A 119 23.28 -21.51 11.93
N ASP A 120 24.12 -20.85 11.14
CA ASP A 120 24.92 -21.49 10.11
C ASP A 120 25.99 -22.43 10.74
N ILE A 121 26.62 -22.03 11.86
CA ILE A 121 27.52 -22.88 12.63
C ILE A 121 26.83 -24.17 13.09
N PHE A 122 25.65 -24.07 13.68
CA PHE A 122 24.92 -25.25 14.18
C PHE A 122 24.38 -26.13 13.04
N LEU A 123 23.98 -25.53 11.90
CA LEU A 123 23.62 -26.31 10.71
C LEU A 123 24.81 -27.12 10.19
N ASP A 124 26.01 -26.51 10.11
CA ASP A 124 27.25 -27.22 9.70
C ASP A 124 27.64 -28.33 10.68
N MET A 125 27.27 -28.19 11.95
CA MET A 125 27.43 -29.23 12.97
C MET A 125 26.34 -30.31 12.90
N GLY A 126 25.37 -30.20 11.96
CA GLY A 126 24.28 -31.17 11.79
C GLY A 126 23.10 -31.02 12.73
N PHE A 127 22.89 -29.84 13.30
CA PHE A 127 21.67 -29.53 14.06
C PHE A 127 20.53 -29.12 13.14
N GLU A 128 19.33 -29.50 13.49
CA GLU A 128 18.11 -28.95 12.89
C GLU A 128 17.68 -27.66 13.58
N ILE A 129 17.11 -26.74 12.83
CA ILE A 129 16.51 -25.53 13.41
C ILE A 129 15.04 -25.76 13.59
N VAL A 130 14.58 -25.66 14.84
CA VAL A 130 13.18 -25.83 15.19
C VAL A 130 12.62 -24.50 15.66
N ASP A 131 11.46 -24.16 15.15
CA ASP A 131 10.73 -22.99 15.57
C ASP A 131 9.56 -23.37 16.49
N GLY A 132 9.19 -22.47 17.40
CA GLY A 132 8.10 -22.66 18.34
C GLY A 132 7.29 -21.38 18.55
N PRO A 133 6.04 -21.47 19.01
CA PRO A 133 5.20 -20.30 19.24
C PRO A 133 5.75 -19.43 20.38
N GLU A 134 5.62 -18.10 20.21
CA GLU A 134 5.98 -17.14 21.27
C GLU A 134 4.91 -17.07 22.37
N VAL A 135 3.64 -17.25 22.00
CA VAL A 135 2.52 -17.44 22.93
C VAL A 135 2.32 -18.93 23.13
N GLU A 136 2.59 -19.41 24.34
CA GLU A 136 2.72 -20.82 24.63
C GLU A 136 1.77 -21.25 25.77
N LEU A 137 1.43 -22.52 25.79
CA LEU A 137 0.71 -23.10 26.92
C LEU A 137 1.65 -23.30 28.11
N ASP A 138 1.17 -22.98 29.31
CA ASP A 138 1.85 -23.22 30.59
C ASP A 138 2.40 -24.65 30.70
N LYS A 139 1.61 -25.63 30.25
CA LYS A 139 1.99 -27.03 30.15
C LYS A 139 3.34 -27.27 29.47
N TYR A 140 3.61 -26.62 28.34
CA TYR A 140 4.85 -26.80 27.60
C TYR A 140 5.97 -25.90 28.12
N ASN A 141 5.60 -24.72 28.66
CA ASN A 141 6.58 -23.77 29.17
C ASN A 141 7.12 -24.18 30.55
N PHE A 142 6.34 -24.93 31.32
CA PHE A 142 6.70 -25.30 32.70
C PHE A 142 6.47 -26.76 33.03
N GLU A 143 5.22 -27.26 32.99
CA GLU A 143 4.88 -28.57 33.55
C GLU A 143 5.69 -29.71 32.92
N MET A 144 5.77 -29.78 31.59
CA MET A 144 6.50 -30.83 30.88
C MET A 144 8.03 -30.66 30.95
N LEU A 145 8.52 -29.53 31.49
CA LEU A 145 9.93 -29.31 31.83
C LEU A 145 10.21 -29.61 33.30
N ASN A 146 9.30 -30.33 33.98
CA ASN A 146 9.38 -30.67 35.39
C ASN A 146 9.38 -29.46 36.35
N ILE A 147 8.65 -28.41 35.97
CA ILE A 147 8.41 -27.20 36.77
C ILE A 147 6.89 -27.14 37.08
N PRO A 148 6.39 -27.93 38.05
CA PRO A 148 4.98 -27.91 38.41
C PRO A 148 4.56 -26.60 39.09
N LYS A 149 3.25 -26.41 39.31
CA LYS A 149 2.68 -25.13 39.81
C LYS A 149 3.24 -24.67 41.16
N ASP A 150 3.66 -25.60 41.99
CA ASP A 150 4.23 -25.40 43.33
C ASP A 150 5.78 -25.39 43.36
N HIS A 151 6.43 -25.39 42.20
CA HIS A 151 7.88 -25.41 42.11
C HIS A 151 8.47 -24.02 42.42
N PRO A 152 9.47 -23.88 43.31
CA PRO A 152 10.05 -22.58 43.68
C PRO A 152 10.63 -21.78 42.52
N ALA A 153 11.18 -22.46 41.50
CA ALA A 153 11.72 -21.80 40.32
C ALA A 153 10.64 -21.07 39.51
N ARG A 154 9.37 -21.37 39.70
CA ARG A 154 8.25 -20.74 39.03
C ARG A 154 7.99 -19.33 39.59
N ASP A 155 8.14 -19.15 40.89
CA ASP A 155 8.02 -17.87 41.59
C ASP A 155 9.19 -16.93 41.24
N MET A 156 10.33 -17.50 40.85
CA MET A 156 11.53 -16.76 40.45
C MET A 156 11.52 -16.29 39.00
N GLN A 157 10.53 -16.75 38.19
CA GLN A 157 10.41 -16.36 36.80
C GLN A 157 9.27 -15.39 36.63
N ASP A 158 9.59 -14.12 36.45
CA ASP A 158 8.61 -13.12 36.12
C ASP A 158 8.04 -13.37 34.72
N THR A 159 6.80 -13.88 34.70
CA THR A 159 6.13 -14.38 33.51
C THR A 159 4.99 -13.48 33.10
N PHE A 160 4.91 -13.16 31.81
CA PHE A 160 3.73 -12.52 31.26
C PHE A 160 2.65 -13.56 30.98
N PHE A 161 1.57 -13.53 31.77
CA PHE A 161 0.39 -14.36 31.56
C PHE A 161 -0.58 -13.67 30.61
N VAL A 162 -1.05 -14.40 29.59
CA VAL A 162 -2.15 -14.00 28.71
C VAL A 162 -3.47 -14.48 29.28
N SER A 163 -3.47 -15.68 29.89
CA SER A 163 -4.55 -16.27 30.67
C SER A 163 -3.93 -17.25 31.69
N ASP A 164 -4.77 -17.91 32.54
CA ASP A 164 -4.31 -18.83 33.56
C ASP A 164 -3.41 -19.96 33.05
N ASP A 165 -3.61 -20.41 31.80
CA ASP A 165 -2.87 -21.50 31.17
C ASP A 165 -2.07 -21.08 29.93
N VAL A 166 -2.01 -19.78 29.61
CA VAL A 166 -1.32 -19.25 28.41
C VAL A 166 -0.36 -18.15 28.80
N VAL A 167 0.89 -18.28 28.37
CA VAL A 167 1.97 -17.37 28.74
C VAL A 167 2.72 -16.89 27.49
N LEU A 168 3.41 -15.76 27.60
CA LEU A 168 4.53 -15.47 26.71
C LEU A 168 5.72 -16.32 27.17
N ARG A 169 6.31 -17.11 26.26
CA ARG A 169 7.38 -18.05 26.62
C ARG A 169 8.54 -17.34 27.30
N THR A 170 8.97 -17.86 28.44
CA THR A 170 10.09 -17.32 29.24
C THR A 170 11.45 -17.83 28.78
N HIS A 171 11.47 -18.87 27.97
CA HIS A 171 12.61 -19.52 27.35
C HIS A 171 12.17 -20.24 26.07
N THR A 172 13.12 -20.74 25.28
CA THR A 172 12.83 -21.50 24.06
C THR A 172 12.66 -22.98 24.26
N SER A 173 12.80 -23.49 25.52
CA SER A 173 12.66 -24.90 25.91
C SER A 173 11.32 -25.56 25.52
N PRO A 174 10.18 -24.85 25.41
CA PRO A 174 8.95 -25.48 24.91
C PRO A 174 9.11 -26.14 23.54
N ALA A 175 9.98 -25.62 22.68
CA ALA A 175 10.27 -26.24 21.40
C ALA A 175 10.96 -27.60 21.54
N GLN A 176 11.79 -27.81 22.57
CA GLN A 176 12.40 -29.10 22.89
C GLN A 176 11.33 -30.12 23.23
N VAL A 177 10.38 -29.75 24.11
CA VAL A 177 9.25 -30.60 24.48
C VAL A 177 8.41 -30.99 23.27
N ARG A 178 8.08 -29.99 22.42
CA ARG A 178 7.29 -30.21 21.21
C ARG A 178 8.01 -31.13 20.21
N THR A 179 9.34 -31.01 20.12
CA THR A 179 10.15 -31.87 19.25
C THR A 179 10.18 -33.32 19.80
N MET A 180 10.43 -33.51 21.11
CA MET A 180 10.43 -34.81 21.72
C MET A 180 9.07 -35.52 21.66
N LEU A 181 7.96 -34.79 21.60
CA LEU A 181 6.63 -35.37 21.41
C LEU A 181 6.36 -35.81 19.97
N LYS A 182 7.12 -35.33 19.00
CA LYS A 182 6.92 -35.58 17.55
C LYS A 182 7.95 -36.53 16.95
N CYS A 183 9.17 -36.52 17.49
CA CYS A 183 10.31 -37.20 16.91
C CYS A 183 10.89 -38.22 17.88
N GLU A 184 11.26 -39.38 17.37
CA GLU A 184 12.06 -40.40 18.10
C GLU A 184 13.56 -40.02 18.03
N PRO A 185 14.33 -40.34 19.07
CA PRO A 185 15.79 -40.19 19.01
C PRO A 185 16.41 -40.97 17.84
N PRO A 186 17.51 -40.48 17.23
CA PRO A 186 18.33 -39.37 17.71
C PRO A 186 17.71 -38.00 17.37
N ILE A 187 17.79 -37.07 18.32
CA ILE A 187 17.35 -35.68 18.16
C ILE A 187 18.57 -34.78 18.32
N LYS A 188 18.77 -33.86 17.41
CA LYS A 188 19.83 -32.86 17.44
C LYS A 188 19.31 -31.55 16.88
N MET A 189 18.91 -30.62 17.73
CA MET A 189 18.22 -29.40 17.33
C MET A 189 18.69 -28.17 18.10
N ILE A 190 18.50 -27.00 17.51
CA ILE A 190 18.50 -25.70 18.17
C ILE A 190 17.15 -25.03 17.99
N CYS A 191 16.74 -24.27 19.00
CA CYS A 191 15.58 -23.38 18.92
C CYS A 191 16.01 -21.94 19.23
N PRO A 192 16.29 -21.13 18.24
CA PRO A 192 16.49 -19.70 18.43
C PRO A 192 15.15 -18.97 18.45
N GLY A 193 15.04 -17.90 19.25
CA GLY A 193 13.83 -17.10 19.27
C GLY A 193 13.80 -16.03 20.33
N ARG A 194 12.77 -15.19 20.27
CA ARG A 194 12.48 -14.20 21.30
C ARG A 194 11.84 -14.88 22.50
N VAL A 195 12.22 -14.37 23.68
CA VAL A 195 11.67 -14.79 24.97
C VAL A 195 11.30 -13.56 25.79
N TYR A 196 10.43 -13.75 26.77
CA TYR A 196 9.75 -12.67 27.47
C TYR A 196 9.82 -12.91 28.97
N ARG A 197 10.23 -11.87 29.73
CA ARG A 197 10.23 -11.89 31.20
C ARG A 197 9.72 -10.56 31.71
N CYS A 198 8.91 -10.58 32.74
CA CYS A 198 8.32 -9.39 33.36
C CYS A 198 9.33 -8.70 34.31
N ASP A 199 10.56 -8.54 33.84
CA ASP A 199 11.61 -7.86 34.59
C ASP A 199 11.47 -6.35 34.43
N ASP A 200 11.84 -5.61 35.47
CA ASP A 200 11.97 -4.15 35.37
C ASP A 200 13.11 -3.78 34.39
N LEU A 201 12.85 -2.80 33.54
CA LEU A 201 13.82 -2.34 32.55
C LEU A 201 14.97 -1.60 33.22
N ASP A 202 16.16 -2.15 33.14
CA ASP A 202 17.40 -1.51 33.59
C ASP A 202 18.54 -1.62 32.55
N ALA A 203 19.76 -1.31 32.95
CA ALA A 203 20.91 -1.35 32.05
C ALA A 203 21.29 -2.78 31.59
N THR A 204 20.83 -3.82 32.29
CA THR A 204 21.21 -5.23 32.07
C THR A 204 20.01 -6.12 31.78
N HIS A 205 18.80 -5.69 32.11
CA HIS A 205 17.57 -6.45 31.93
C HIS A 205 16.67 -5.80 30.87
N SER A 206 16.17 -6.63 29.98
CA SER A 206 15.16 -6.27 29.00
C SER A 206 14.01 -7.26 29.09
N PRO A 207 12.75 -6.80 29.11
CA PRO A 207 11.60 -7.70 29.14
C PRO A 207 11.48 -8.57 27.88
N VAL A 208 12.19 -8.22 26.82
CA VAL A 208 12.25 -8.99 25.56
C VAL A 208 13.70 -9.15 25.15
N PHE A 209 14.15 -10.40 25.00
CA PHE A 209 15.49 -10.69 24.53
C PHE A 209 15.51 -11.94 23.62
N ASN A 210 16.64 -12.20 22.98
CA ASN A 210 16.81 -13.37 22.12
C ASN A 210 17.57 -14.44 22.86
N GLN A 211 17.14 -15.68 22.71
CA GLN A 211 17.75 -16.86 23.30
C GLN A 211 17.89 -17.94 22.23
N ILE A 212 18.95 -18.74 22.32
CA ILE A 212 19.15 -19.93 21.49
C ILE A 212 19.41 -21.09 22.44
N GLU A 213 18.56 -22.09 22.41
CA GLU A 213 18.73 -23.32 23.16
C GLU A 213 19.01 -24.49 22.21
N GLY A 214 19.82 -25.42 22.64
CA GLY A 214 20.11 -26.64 21.92
C GLY A 214 19.70 -27.88 22.71
N LEU A 215 19.30 -28.92 21.98
CA LEU A 215 18.99 -30.24 22.53
C LEU A 215 19.65 -31.33 21.68
N VAL A 216 20.35 -32.24 22.37
CA VAL A 216 20.84 -33.49 21.77
C VAL A 216 20.35 -34.66 22.60
N VAL A 217 19.66 -35.59 21.98
CA VAL A 217 19.21 -36.86 22.58
C VAL A 217 19.69 -38.01 21.71
N ASP A 218 20.70 -38.74 22.17
CA ASP A 218 21.26 -39.90 21.47
C ASP A 218 21.91 -40.85 22.46
N LYS A 219 22.36 -42.01 21.97
CA LYS A 219 23.12 -42.97 22.76
C LYS A 219 24.52 -42.45 23.07
N ASN A 220 25.01 -42.71 24.29
CA ASN A 220 26.35 -42.43 24.76
C ASN A 220 26.72 -40.91 24.73
N ILE A 221 25.74 -40.02 24.77
CA ILE A 221 25.99 -38.57 24.92
C ILE A 221 26.57 -38.33 26.34
N SER A 222 27.63 -37.56 26.39
CA SER A 222 28.38 -37.25 27.60
C SER A 222 28.52 -35.74 27.82
N PHE A 223 29.00 -35.37 29.02
CA PHE A 223 29.28 -33.97 29.30
C PHE A 223 30.44 -33.38 28.42
N ALA A 224 31.32 -34.29 27.93
CA ALA A 224 32.36 -33.88 26.98
C ALA A 224 31.77 -33.44 25.64
N ASP A 225 30.68 -34.06 25.18
CA ASP A 225 29.98 -33.67 23.95
C ASP A 225 29.34 -32.30 24.11
N LEU A 226 28.71 -32.00 25.24
CA LEU A 226 28.18 -30.68 25.55
C LEU A 226 29.28 -29.62 25.49
N LYS A 227 30.42 -29.86 26.18
CA LYS A 227 31.57 -28.96 26.22
C LYS A 227 32.19 -28.76 24.82
N GLY A 228 32.23 -29.83 24.02
CA GLY A 228 32.77 -29.78 22.65
C GLY A 228 31.87 -29.05 21.67
N THR A 229 30.57 -29.02 21.94
CA THR A 229 29.59 -28.31 21.09
C THR A 229 29.60 -26.81 21.36
N LEU A 230 29.76 -26.39 22.63
CA LEU A 230 29.84 -24.97 23.04
C LEU A 230 31.24 -24.38 22.84
#